data_a08b106c56219ab5c1019276ab3ef6cb
#
_entry.id   a08b106c56219ab5c1019276ab3ef6cb
#
_cell.length_a   1.000
_cell.length_b   1.000
_cell.length_c   1.000
_cell.angle_alpha   90.00
_cell.angle_beta   90.00
_cell.angle_gamma   90.00
#
_symmetry.space_group_name_H-M   'P 1'
#
loop_
_entity.id
_entity.type
_entity.pdbx_description
1 polymer ?
#
loop_
_entity_poly.entity_id
_entity_poly.type
_entity_poly.pdbx_seq_one_letter_code
_entity_poly.pdbx_strand_id
1 'polypeptide(L)'
;LMNLLKQEKNVEVRGLELNQENVQECIHKGLPVIQGNAETELHQFPDKSFDYVVLSQTLQAFYEPEKVLRNLLRIGKSVVISIPNFGYWKVRTKLLFFGKMPVTKTLPNTWYNTPNLHMCTIKDLFNFCDEKKINIKKVVGVNEDKTSIIKKSNLEIKNLFSKVGIFLIG
;
A
#
# COMPACT_ATOMS: atom_id res chain seq x y z
N LEU A 1 -7.51 4.96 9.62
CA LEU A 1 -7.39 3.49 9.56
C LEU A 1 -7.26 2.88 10.96
N MET A 2 -6.22 3.25 11.74
CA MET A 2 -5.96 2.70 13.09
C MET A 2 -7.20 2.79 14.00
N ASN A 3 -7.86 3.95 14.06
CA ASN A 3 -9.07 4.14 14.88
C ASN A 3 -10.19 3.18 14.48
N LEU A 4 -10.45 3.02 13.17
CA LEU A 4 -11.45 2.08 12.66
C LEU A 4 -11.11 0.62 13.01
N LEU A 5 -9.85 0.22 12.86
CA LEU A 5 -9.43 -1.13 13.24
C LEU A 5 -9.61 -1.40 14.73
N LYS A 6 -9.24 -0.44 15.58
CA LYS A 6 -9.44 -0.55 17.04
C LYS A 6 -10.91 -0.65 17.42
N GLN A 7 -11.76 0.18 16.83
CA GLN A 7 -13.19 0.24 17.16
C GLN A 7 -13.99 -0.95 16.58
N GLU A 8 -13.76 -1.29 15.30
CA GLU A 8 -14.58 -2.29 14.63
C GLU A 8 -14.06 -3.73 14.78
N LYS A 9 -12.76 -3.90 15.01
CA LYS A 9 -12.14 -5.23 15.07
C LYS A 9 -11.63 -5.60 16.46
N ASN A 10 -11.69 -4.69 17.42
CA ASN A 10 -11.20 -4.89 18.79
C ASN A 10 -9.77 -5.45 18.83
N VAL A 11 -8.88 -4.87 18.02
CA VAL A 11 -7.47 -5.26 17.91
C VAL A 11 -6.57 -4.21 18.51
N GLU A 12 -5.43 -4.64 19.06
CA GLU A 12 -4.35 -3.72 19.42
C GLU A 12 -3.70 -3.19 18.15
N VAL A 13 -3.50 -1.87 18.10
CA VAL A 13 -2.88 -1.19 16.96
C VAL A 13 -1.66 -0.41 17.42
N ARG A 14 -0.64 -0.37 16.58
CA ARG A 14 0.53 0.51 16.73
C ARG A 14 0.82 1.17 15.39
N GLY A 15 1.12 2.46 15.39
CA GLY A 15 1.49 3.21 14.19
C GLY A 15 2.97 3.55 14.18
N LEU A 16 3.55 3.55 12.99
CA LEU A 16 4.83 4.20 12.68
C LEU A 16 4.54 5.28 11.63
N GLU A 17 4.84 6.53 11.94
CA GLU A 17 4.50 7.68 11.11
C GLU A 17 5.69 8.65 11.04
N LEU A 18 6.02 9.09 9.84
CA LEU A 18 7.14 10.00 9.60
C LEU A 18 6.78 11.46 9.92
N ASN A 19 5.57 11.87 9.58
CA ASN A 19 5.13 13.26 9.71
C ASN A 19 4.71 13.57 11.14
N GLN A 20 5.35 14.57 11.73
CA GLN A 20 5.11 14.99 13.12
C GLN A 20 3.67 15.46 13.37
N GLU A 21 3.04 16.13 12.40
CA GLU A 21 1.65 16.59 12.55
C GLU A 21 0.68 15.41 12.63
N ASN A 22 0.88 14.38 11.78
CA ASN A 22 0.10 13.15 11.83
C ASN A 22 0.32 12.38 13.14
N VAL A 23 1.54 12.38 13.67
CA VAL A 23 1.85 11.80 14.99
C VAL A 23 1.05 12.51 16.08
N GLN A 24 1.04 13.83 16.10
CA GLN A 24 0.28 14.61 17.06
C GLN A 24 -1.23 14.33 16.95
N GLU A 25 -1.76 14.26 15.73
CA GLU A 25 -3.17 13.92 15.51
C GLU A 25 -3.51 12.52 16.05
N CYS A 26 -2.64 11.54 15.86
CA CYS A 26 -2.81 10.19 16.41
C CYS A 26 -2.82 10.22 17.95
N ILE A 27 -1.89 10.94 18.57
CA ILE A 27 -1.80 11.09 20.04
C ILE A 27 -3.08 11.75 20.59
N HIS A 28 -3.55 12.81 19.98
CA HIS A 28 -4.81 13.47 20.35
C HIS A 28 -6.03 12.53 20.29
N LYS A 29 -5.99 11.53 19.40
CA LYS A 29 -7.03 10.50 19.28
C LYS A 29 -6.81 9.29 20.22
N GLY A 30 -5.81 9.32 21.10
CA GLY A 30 -5.46 8.21 21.98
C GLY A 30 -4.98 6.95 21.24
N LEU A 31 -4.32 7.15 20.09
CA LEU A 31 -3.75 6.06 19.30
C LEU A 31 -2.25 5.94 19.58
N PRO A 32 -1.74 4.72 19.85
CA PRO A 32 -0.32 4.50 20.06
C PRO A 32 0.43 4.63 18.74
N VAL A 33 1.31 5.60 18.65
CA VAL A 33 2.12 5.90 17.46
C VAL A 33 3.55 6.22 17.86
N ILE A 34 4.49 5.78 17.05
CA ILE A 34 5.92 6.11 17.14
C ILE A 34 6.24 6.99 15.94
N GLN A 35 6.93 8.11 16.18
CA GLN A 35 7.47 8.90 15.08
C GLN A 35 8.73 8.21 14.55
N GLY A 36 8.77 7.93 13.23
CA GLY A 36 9.93 7.28 12.64
C GLY A 36 9.78 7.00 11.16
N ASN A 37 10.92 6.67 10.55
CA ASN A 37 11.00 6.32 9.12
C ASN A 37 10.99 4.80 8.96
N ALA A 38 10.00 4.26 8.27
CA ALA A 38 9.88 2.82 8.01
C ALA A 38 11.08 2.25 7.23
N GLU A 39 11.76 3.03 6.39
CA GLU A 39 12.95 2.53 5.67
C GLU A 39 14.13 2.23 6.57
N THR A 40 14.27 2.99 7.66
CA THR A 40 15.43 2.92 8.56
C THR A 40 15.14 2.25 9.89
N GLU A 41 13.87 2.18 10.32
CA GLU A 41 13.55 1.78 11.71
C GLU A 41 12.83 0.45 11.84
N LEU A 42 12.31 -0.12 10.74
CA LEU A 42 11.64 -1.44 10.81
C LEU A 42 12.55 -2.55 11.37
N HIS A 43 13.88 -2.43 11.27
CA HIS A 43 14.82 -3.41 11.81
C HIS A 43 14.78 -3.49 13.34
N GLN A 44 14.30 -2.46 14.03
CA GLN A 44 14.19 -2.43 15.50
C GLN A 44 13.07 -3.33 16.04
N PHE A 45 12.08 -3.67 15.19
CA PHE A 45 10.99 -4.54 15.60
C PHE A 45 11.42 -6.02 15.52
N PRO A 46 11.08 -6.82 16.55
CA PRO A 46 11.37 -8.26 16.54
C PRO A 46 10.65 -9.02 15.43
N ASP A 47 11.20 -10.16 15.05
CA ASP A 47 10.58 -11.05 14.06
C ASP A 47 9.22 -11.55 14.56
N LYS A 48 8.23 -11.57 13.63
CA LYS A 48 6.86 -12.07 13.88
C LYS A 48 6.17 -11.45 15.10
N SER A 49 6.56 -10.22 15.47
CA SER A 49 5.98 -9.48 16.60
C SER A 49 4.56 -8.97 16.35
N PHE A 50 4.10 -8.99 15.11
CA PHE A 50 2.75 -8.58 14.73
C PHE A 50 2.02 -9.68 13.97
N ASP A 51 0.72 -9.89 14.25
CA ASP A 51 -0.11 -10.80 13.45
C ASP A 51 -0.34 -10.23 12.04
N TYR A 52 -0.58 -8.91 11.95
CA TYR A 52 -0.73 -8.20 10.68
C TYR A 52 0.09 -6.92 10.69
N VAL A 53 0.77 -6.65 9.60
CA VAL A 53 1.39 -5.35 9.31
C VAL A 53 0.65 -4.73 8.12
N VAL A 54 0.24 -3.47 8.26
CA VAL A 54 -0.53 -2.78 7.21
C VAL A 54 0.29 -1.63 6.65
N LEU A 55 0.51 -1.65 5.34
CA LEU A 55 1.14 -0.57 4.58
C LEU A 55 0.13 0.02 3.59
N SER A 56 -0.40 1.21 3.92
CA SER A 56 -1.47 1.81 3.14
C SER A 56 -0.94 2.88 2.18
N GLN A 57 -0.92 2.58 0.90
CA GLN A 57 -0.56 3.49 -0.21
C GLN A 57 0.79 4.20 -0.01
N THR A 58 1.77 3.51 0.56
CA THR A 58 3.08 4.08 0.90
C THR A 58 4.23 3.35 0.21
N LEU A 59 4.04 2.08 -0.21
CA LEU A 59 5.11 1.26 -0.79
C LEU A 59 5.83 1.96 -1.95
N GLN A 60 5.09 2.65 -2.80
CA GLN A 60 5.61 3.37 -3.97
C GLN A 60 6.35 4.68 -3.63
N ALA A 61 6.32 5.11 -2.38
CA ALA A 61 7.00 6.31 -1.90
C ALA A 61 8.38 6.04 -1.27
N PHE A 62 8.73 4.79 -1.04
CA PHE A 62 10.03 4.42 -0.51
C PHE A 62 11.12 4.43 -1.58
N TYR A 63 12.37 4.70 -1.20
CA TYR A 63 13.53 4.58 -2.08
C TYR A 63 13.86 3.10 -2.35
N GLU A 64 13.79 2.24 -1.32
CA GLU A 64 14.08 0.81 -1.38
C GLU A 64 12.84 -0.05 -1.04
N PRO A 65 11.77 -0.07 -1.89
CA PRO A 65 10.52 -0.74 -1.56
C PRO A 65 10.67 -2.25 -1.33
N GLU A 66 11.62 -2.91 -1.99
CA GLU A 66 11.91 -4.33 -1.77
C GLU A 66 12.43 -4.57 -0.35
N LYS A 67 13.36 -3.76 0.13
CA LYS A 67 13.93 -3.89 1.47
C LYS A 67 12.89 -3.66 2.56
N VAL A 68 12.05 -2.63 2.37
CA VAL A 68 10.91 -2.35 3.27
C VAL A 68 9.97 -3.56 3.29
N LEU A 69 9.59 -4.09 2.13
CA LEU A 69 8.69 -5.22 2.03
C LEU A 69 9.23 -6.47 2.74
N ARG A 70 10.54 -6.77 2.59
CA ARG A 70 11.20 -7.87 3.31
C ARG A 70 11.15 -7.67 4.83
N ASN A 71 11.37 -6.46 5.32
CA ASN A 71 11.25 -6.14 6.74
C ASN A 71 9.81 -6.29 7.24
N LEU A 72 8.80 -5.84 6.48
CA LEU A 72 7.39 -6.03 6.83
C LEU A 72 7.04 -7.52 6.94
N LEU A 73 7.52 -8.35 6.01
CA LEU A 73 7.33 -9.81 6.03
C LEU A 73 8.09 -10.49 7.19
N ARG A 74 9.21 -9.91 7.63
CA ARG A 74 9.97 -10.38 8.79
C ARG A 74 9.21 -10.12 10.09
N ILE A 75 8.74 -8.90 10.30
CA ILE A 75 8.09 -8.49 11.56
C ILE A 75 6.63 -8.94 11.68
N GLY A 76 5.92 -9.14 10.54
CA GLY A 76 4.54 -9.58 10.49
C GLY A 76 4.36 -11.05 10.13
N LYS A 77 3.32 -11.70 10.69
CA LYS A 77 2.87 -13.03 10.21
C LYS A 77 2.17 -12.93 8.85
N SER A 78 1.51 -11.80 8.63
CA SER A 78 0.88 -11.44 7.35
C SER A 78 1.02 -9.93 7.11
N VAL A 79 1.15 -9.54 5.85
CA VAL A 79 1.29 -8.14 5.47
C VAL A 79 0.15 -7.76 4.52
N VAL A 80 -0.52 -6.65 4.82
CA VAL A 80 -1.54 -6.04 3.96
C VAL A 80 -0.95 -4.80 3.31
N ILE A 81 -0.90 -4.78 1.99
CA ILE A 81 -0.35 -3.65 1.23
C ILE A 81 -1.44 -3.11 0.32
N SER A 82 -1.67 -1.82 0.33
CA SER A 82 -2.46 -1.17 -0.70
C SER A 82 -1.59 -0.25 -1.56
N ILE A 83 -1.85 -0.28 -2.87
CA ILE A 83 -1.16 0.57 -3.85
C ILE A 83 -2.17 1.27 -4.76
N PRO A 84 -1.93 2.54 -5.14
CA PRO A 84 -2.65 3.17 -6.24
C PRO A 84 -2.25 2.49 -7.55
N ASN A 85 -3.21 2.25 -8.42
CA ASN A 85 -2.97 1.52 -9.66
C ASN A 85 -2.77 2.46 -10.85
N PHE A 86 -1.53 2.62 -11.29
CA PHE A 86 -1.22 3.35 -12.53
C PHE A 86 -1.70 2.63 -13.80
N GLY A 87 -2.03 1.33 -13.70
CA GLY A 87 -2.63 0.54 -14.79
C GLY A 87 -4.13 0.78 -15.01
N TYR A 88 -4.77 1.63 -14.19
CA TYR A 88 -6.20 1.93 -14.33
C TYR A 88 -6.51 2.62 -15.67
N TRP A 89 -7.60 2.23 -16.33
CA TRP A 89 -7.91 2.67 -17.70
C TRP A 89 -7.95 4.19 -17.87
N LYS A 90 -8.48 4.96 -16.89
CA LYS A 90 -8.48 6.44 -16.96
C LYS A 90 -7.07 7.03 -16.93
N VAL A 91 -6.14 6.40 -16.23
CA VAL A 91 -4.72 6.82 -16.20
C VAL A 91 -4.11 6.58 -17.56
N ARG A 92 -4.32 5.37 -18.13
CA ARG A 92 -3.79 4.99 -19.44
C ARG A 92 -4.33 5.87 -20.56
N THR A 93 -5.65 6.11 -20.60
CA THR A 93 -6.27 6.93 -21.65
C THR A 93 -5.85 8.39 -21.58
N LYS A 94 -5.73 8.95 -20.37
CA LYS A 94 -5.23 10.32 -20.21
C LYS A 94 -3.79 10.46 -20.71
N LEU A 95 -2.92 9.51 -20.38
CA LEU A 95 -1.54 9.50 -20.86
C LEU A 95 -1.47 9.31 -22.38
N LEU A 96 -2.25 8.37 -22.93
CA LEU A 96 -2.28 8.05 -24.36
C LEU A 96 -2.77 9.23 -25.21
N PHE A 97 -3.88 9.86 -24.82
CA PHE A 97 -4.51 10.89 -25.65
C PHE A 97 -4.00 12.31 -25.38
N PHE A 98 -3.53 12.60 -24.18
CA PHE A 98 -3.11 13.96 -23.81
C PHE A 98 -1.61 14.11 -23.55
N GLY A 99 -0.85 13.01 -23.49
CA GLY A 99 0.60 13.04 -23.24
C GLY A 99 1.00 13.67 -21.90
N LYS A 100 0.07 13.75 -20.93
CA LYS A 100 0.28 14.38 -19.61
C LYS A 100 0.04 13.37 -18.49
N MET A 101 0.88 13.44 -17.44
CA MET A 101 0.67 12.65 -16.24
C MET A 101 -0.70 12.95 -15.62
N PRO A 102 -1.53 11.92 -15.44
CA PRO A 102 -2.89 12.13 -14.99
C PRO A 102 -2.95 12.44 -13.50
N VAL A 103 -3.68 13.51 -13.15
CA VAL A 103 -4.12 13.78 -11.78
C VAL A 103 -5.52 13.18 -11.62
N THR A 104 -5.72 12.35 -10.60
CA THR A 104 -6.98 11.65 -10.30
C THR A 104 -7.26 11.66 -8.79
N LYS A 105 -8.44 11.19 -8.36
CA LYS A 105 -8.75 11.08 -6.92
C LYS A 105 -7.77 10.16 -6.15
N THR A 106 -7.25 9.13 -6.80
CA THR A 106 -6.26 8.19 -6.18
C THR A 106 -4.82 8.61 -6.41
N LEU A 107 -4.56 9.53 -7.32
CA LEU A 107 -3.27 10.14 -7.64
C LEU A 107 -3.46 11.66 -7.68
N PRO A 108 -3.65 12.31 -6.52
CA PRO A 108 -4.09 13.70 -6.48
C PRO A 108 -2.99 14.72 -6.79
N ASN A 109 -1.73 14.31 -6.74
CA ASN A 109 -0.59 15.20 -6.88
C ASN A 109 -0.15 15.34 -8.35
N THR A 110 0.45 16.47 -8.67
CA THR A 110 1.15 16.69 -9.93
C THR A 110 2.46 15.92 -9.97
N TRP A 111 3.02 15.70 -11.16
CA TRP A 111 4.26 14.92 -11.33
C TRP A 111 5.47 15.48 -10.56
N TYR A 112 5.51 16.78 -10.30
CA TYR A 112 6.60 17.46 -9.58
C TYR A 112 6.34 17.62 -8.06
N ASN A 113 5.13 17.32 -7.59
CA ASN A 113 4.74 17.45 -6.17
C ASN A 113 4.12 16.14 -5.63
N THR A 114 4.56 15.01 -6.15
CA THR A 114 4.08 13.70 -5.71
C THR A 114 5.11 13.04 -4.80
N PRO A 115 4.69 12.41 -3.69
CA PRO A 115 5.57 11.56 -2.90
C PRO A 115 5.87 10.21 -3.58
N ASN A 116 5.16 9.88 -4.66
CA ASN A 116 5.33 8.60 -5.35
C ASN A 116 6.63 8.60 -6.18
N LEU A 117 7.62 7.87 -5.73
CA LEU A 117 8.89 7.67 -6.45
C LEU A 117 8.76 6.59 -7.53
N HIS A 118 7.94 5.56 -7.26
CA HIS A 118 7.74 4.43 -8.16
C HIS A 118 6.28 4.39 -8.64
N MET A 119 6.12 4.37 -9.97
CA MET A 119 4.82 4.21 -10.60
C MET A 119 4.59 2.73 -10.85
N CYS A 120 3.74 2.09 -10.04
CA CYS A 120 3.46 0.67 -10.20
C CYS A 120 1.98 0.39 -10.50
N THR A 121 1.74 -0.73 -11.14
CA THR A 121 0.41 -1.27 -11.38
C THR A 121 0.15 -2.46 -10.46
N ILE A 122 -1.10 -2.90 -10.37
CA ILE A 122 -1.45 -4.16 -9.68
C ILE A 122 -0.68 -5.33 -10.30
N LYS A 123 -0.51 -5.32 -11.61
CA LYS A 123 0.23 -6.37 -12.33
C LYS A 123 1.71 -6.37 -11.97
N ASP A 124 2.33 -5.20 -11.83
CA ASP A 124 3.76 -5.11 -11.47
C ASP A 124 4.02 -5.67 -10.08
N LEU A 125 3.19 -5.30 -9.08
CA LEU A 125 3.34 -5.85 -7.73
C LEU A 125 3.04 -7.35 -7.68
N PHE A 126 2.08 -7.84 -8.48
CA PHE A 126 1.80 -9.27 -8.61
C PHE A 126 3.01 -10.03 -9.16
N ASN A 127 3.60 -9.53 -10.27
CA ASN A 127 4.78 -10.13 -10.90
C ASN A 127 6.01 -10.05 -9.98
N PHE A 128 6.19 -8.93 -9.29
CA PHE A 128 7.26 -8.78 -8.30
C PHE A 128 7.16 -9.84 -7.18
N CYS A 129 5.97 -10.07 -6.66
CA CYS A 129 5.76 -11.12 -5.64
C CYS A 129 6.09 -12.52 -6.20
N ASP A 130 5.69 -12.81 -7.45
CA ASP A 130 5.97 -14.08 -8.14
C ASP A 130 7.49 -14.27 -8.33
N GLU A 131 8.19 -13.24 -8.84
CA GLU A 131 9.65 -13.23 -9.03
C GLU A 131 10.41 -13.44 -7.71
N LYS A 132 10.00 -12.73 -6.66
CA LYS A 132 10.66 -12.78 -5.35
C LYS A 132 10.18 -13.96 -4.48
N LYS A 133 9.32 -14.83 -5.01
CA LYS A 133 8.73 -15.99 -4.32
C LYS A 133 7.99 -15.60 -3.02
N ILE A 134 7.34 -14.42 -3.05
CA ILE A 134 6.50 -13.95 -1.95
C ILE A 134 5.11 -14.57 -2.13
N ASN A 135 4.63 -15.27 -1.11
CA ASN A 135 3.33 -15.91 -1.17
C ASN A 135 2.19 -14.88 -1.13
N ILE A 136 1.39 -14.84 -2.19
CA ILE A 136 0.19 -14.01 -2.27
C ILE A 136 -1.01 -14.83 -1.78
N LYS A 137 -1.52 -14.49 -0.58
CA LYS A 137 -2.71 -15.14 -0.01
C LYS A 137 -4.01 -14.65 -0.66
N LYS A 138 -4.10 -13.34 -0.94
CA LYS A 138 -5.30 -12.74 -1.55
C LYS A 138 -4.95 -11.40 -2.19
N VAL A 139 -5.60 -11.09 -3.32
CA VAL A 139 -5.55 -9.76 -3.94
C VAL A 139 -6.97 -9.26 -4.17
N VAL A 140 -7.23 -8.01 -3.80
CA VAL A 140 -8.51 -7.34 -3.99
C VAL A 140 -8.31 -6.05 -4.78
N GLY A 141 -9.03 -5.91 -5.86
CA GLY A 141 -9.13 -4.66 -6.61
C GLY A 141 -10.30 -3.82 -6.10
N VAL A 142 -10.04 -2.54 -5.89
CA VAL A 142 -11.06 -1.56 -5.45
C VAL A 142 -11.30 -0.54 -6.53
N ASN A 143 -12.57 -0.29 -6.82
CA ASN A 143 -13.02 0.77 -7.72
C ASN A 143 -14.28 1.42 -7.13
N GLU A 144 -14.11 2.61 -6.53
CA GLU A 144 -15.15 3.29 -5.74
C GLU A 144 -15.65 2.36 -4.61
N ASP A 145 -16.95 2.10 -4.54
CA ASP A 145 -17.53 1.24 -3.51
C ASP A 145 -17.54 -0.25 -3.89
N LYS A 146 -16.99 -0.60 -5.07
CA LYS A 146 -16.95 -1.98 -5.55
C LYS A 146 -15.60 -2.62 -5.32
N THR A 147 -15.61 -3.81 -4.73
CA THR A 147 -14.43 -4.64 -4.57
C THR A 147 -14.52 -5.88 -5.45
N SER A 148 -13.39 -6.40 -5.89
CA SER A 148 -13.33 -7.63 -6.67
C SER A 148 -12.07 -8.42 -6.37
N ILE A 149 -12.19 -9.75 -6.27
CA ILE A 149 -11.04 -10.63 -6.09
C ILE A 149 -10.25 -10.69 -7.40
N ILE A 150 -8.93 -10.53 -7.27
CA ILE A 150 -7.98 -10.65 -8.37
C ILE A 150 -7.25 -11.98 -8.25
N LYS A 151 -7.28 -12.75 -9.34
CA LYS A 151 -6.53 -13.98 -9.53
C LYS A 151 -5.65 -13.85 -10.77
N LYS A 152 -4.67 -14.73 -10.96
CA LYS A 152 -3.82 -14.76 -12.15
C LYS A 152 -4.65 -14.80 -13.45
N SER A 153 -5.76 -15.53 -13.45
CA SER A 153 -6.66 -15.70 -14.62
C SER A 153 -7.42 -14.42 -15.04
N ASN A 154 -7.63 -13.47 -14.13
CA ASN A 154 -8.37 -12.23 -14.44
C ASN A 154 -7.54 -10.96 -14.21
N LEU A 155 -6.23 -11.11 -14.00
CA LEU A 155 -5.32 -10.03 -13.62
C LEU A 155 -5.34 -8.87 -14.63
N GLU A 156 -5.29 -9.15 -15.92
CA GLU A 156 -5.27 -8.12 -16.98
C GLU A 156 -6.52 -7.22 -16.92
N ILE A 157 -7.71 -7.84 -16.86
CA ILE A 157 -8.97 -7.11 -16.80
C ILE A 157 -9.08 -6.33 -15.49
N LYS A 158 -8.73 -6.96 -14.37
CA LYS A 158 -8.82 -6.31 -13.06
C LYS A 158 -7.79 -5.20 -12.88
N ASN A 159 -6.58 -5.36 -13.43
CA ASN A 159 -5.58 -4.30 -13.49
C ASN A 159 -6.09 -3.08 -14.29
N LEU A 160 -6.87 -3.30 -15.36
CA LEU A 160 -7.44 -2.22 -16.14
C LEU A 160 -8.58 -1.48 -15.42
N PHE A 161 -9.40 -2.19 -14.62
CA PHE A 161 -10.62 -1.61 -14.05
C PHE A 161 -10.56 -1.33 -12.53
N SER A 162 -9.47 -1.63 -11.84
CA SER A 162 -9.31 -1.32 -10.41
C SER A 162 -8.46 -0.06 -10.23
N LYS A 163 -8.92 0.86 -9.36
CA LYS A 163 -8.19 2.09 -8.99
C LYS A 163 -7.09 1.84 -7.97
N VAL A 164 -7.34 0.90 -7.06
CA VAL A 164 -6.43 0.51 -5.98
C VAL A 164 -6.32 -1.00 -5.94
N GLY A 165 -5.12 -1.52 -5.72
CA GLY A 165 -4.87 -2.92 -5.41
C GLY A 165 -4.56 -3.10 -3.93
N ILE A 166 -5.19 -4.09 -3.29
CA ILE A 166 -4.91 -4.49 -1.91
C ILE A 166 -4.41 -5.93 -1.94
N PHE A 167 -3.23 -6.15 -1.42
CA PHE A 167 -2.55 -7.44 -1.37
C PHE A 167 -2.45 -7.91 0.08
N LEU A 168 -2.82 -9.16 0.33
CA LEU A 168 -2.49 -9.91 1.54
C LEU A 168 -1.42 -10.92 1.18
N ILE A 169 -0.25 -10.80 1.79
CA ILE A 169 0.94 -11.61 1.52
C ILE A 169 1.53 -12.19 2.81
N GLY A 170 2.38 -13.21 2.68
CA GLY A 170 3.08 -13.84 3.82
C GLY A 170 2.91 -15.33 3.96
#